data_dbd38ac745528b38fe792bb48de69e80
#
_entry.id   dbd38ac745528b38fe792bb48de69e80
#
_cell.length_a   1.000
_cell.length_b   1.000
_cell.length_c   1.000
_cell.angle_alpha   90.00
_cell.angle_beta   90.00
_cell.angle_gamma   90.00
#
_symmetry.space_group_name_H-M   'P 1'
#
loop_
_entity.id
_entity.type
_entity.pdbx_description
1 polymer ?
#
loop_
_entity_poly.entity_id
_entity_poly.type
_entity_poly.pdbx_seq_one_letter_code
_entity_poly.pdbx_strand_id
1 'polypeptide(L)'
;MRRTLILTLAVLAAACAVCVLSMHTLNRAVDRAEQLRGEAMLAEEENRISDAKGAMTALAEFWRRKSRLLEMVASHDALHEVQSAIDEAQICLECEDRDDFLRCMAIVGENLNHIRDEQSPRLSNLY
;
A
#
# COMPACT_ATOMS: atom_id res chain seq x y z
N MET A 1 0.59 18.15 41.06
CA MET A 1 -0.12 18.67 39.89
C MET A 1 0.78 18.87 38.69
N ARG A 2 1.94 19.50 38.82
CA ARG A 2 2.87 19.70 37.68
C ARG A 2 3.38 18.39 37.07
N ARG A 3 3.69 17.40 37.89
CA ARG A 3 4.17 16.08 37.42
C ARG A 3 3.13 15.34 36.59
N THR A 4 1.86 15.37 37.04
CA THR A 4 0.77 14.72 36.34
C THR A 4 0.53 15.39 34.99
N LEU A 5 0.59 16.72 34.93
CA LEU A 5 0.42 17.48 33.69
C LEU A 5 1.54 17.17 32.69
N ILE A 6 2.80 17.14 33.17
CA ILE A 6 3.96 16.84 32.32
C ILE A 6 3.88 15.41 31.79
N LEU A 7 3.49 14.44 32.62
CA LEU A 7 3.32 13.05 32.22
C LEU A 7 2.21 12.90 31.15
N THR A 8 1.08 13.60 31.36
CA THR A 8 -0.04 13.59 30.41
C THR A 8 0.38 14.17 29.06
N LEU A 9 1.11 15.30 29.08
CA LEU A 9 1.61 15.93 27.86
C LEU A 9 2.65 15.05 27.16
N ALA A 10 3.50 14.37 27.92
CA ALA A 10 4.50 13.45 27.36
C ALA A 10 3.84 12.26 26.68
N VAL A 11 2.83 11.68 27.31
CA VAL A 11 2.06 10.55 26.75
C VAL A 11 1.33 10.98 25.47
N LEU A 12 0.70 12.16 25.50
CA LEU A 12 0.01 12.71 24.34
C LEU A 12 0.98 12.96 23.17
N ALA A 13 2.14 13.55 23.45
CA ALA A 13 3.16 13.79 22.44
C ALA A 13 3.69 12.48 21.85
N ALA A 14 3.90 11.46 22.69
CA ALA A 14 4.33 10.14 22.23
C ALA A 14 3.27 9.49 21.33
N ALA A 15 2.00 9.58 21.71
CA ALA A 15 0.88 9.06 20.91
C ALA A 15 0.82 9.75 19.54
N CYS A 16 0.95 11.08 19.51
CA CYS A 16 0.97 11.84 18.26
C CYS A 16 2.16 11.44 17.37
N ALA A 17 3.34 11.25 17.97
CA ALA A 17 4.53 10.84 17.24
C ALA A 17 4.35 9.45 16.61
N VAL A 18 3.76 8.51 17.36
CA VAL A 18 3.46 7.16 16.85
C VAL A 18 2.48 7.24 15.68
N CYS A 19 1.43 8.05 15.79
CA CYS A 19 0.46 8.24 14.70
C CYS A 19 1.12 8.80 13.44
N VAL A 20 1.94 9.83 13.57
CA VAL A 20 2.65 10.45 12.45
C VAL A 20 3.60 9.46 11.79
N LEU A 21 4.37 8.72 12.59
CA LEU A 21 5.29 7.69 12.06
C LEU A 21 4.54 6.59 11.34
N SER A 22 3.40 6.14 11.89
CA SER A 22 2.57 5.11 11.28
C SER A 22 2.02 5.56 9.92
N MET A 23 1.51 6.79 9.84
CA MET A 23 1.02 7.38 8.59
C MET A 23 2.14 7.53 7.56
N HIS A 24 3.32 7.97 8.01
CA HIS A 24 4.48 8.11 7.14
C HIS A 24 4.92 6.75 6.58
N THR A 25 4.97 5.73 7.43
CA THR A 25 5.32 4.36 7.04
C THR A 25 4.31 3.82 6.01
N LEU A 26 3.02 4.04 6.25
CA LEU A 26 1.96 3.63 5.34
C LEU A 26 2.12 4.32 3.97
N ASN A 27 2.30 5.63 3.96
CA ASN A 27 2.44 6.39 2.72
C ASN A 27 3.67 5.96 1.93
N ARG A 28 4.79 5.69 2.59
CA ARG A 28 5.99 5.21 1.92
C ARG A 28 5.79 3.82 1.32
N ALA A 29 5.07 2.94 2.04
CA ALA A 29 4.76 1.60 1.53
C ALA A 29 3.86 1.67 0.30
N VAL A 30 2.84 2.51 0.33
CA VAL A 30 1.94 2.72 -0.81
C VAL A 30 2.70 3.31 -2.01
N ASP A 31 3.57 4.30 -1.77
CA ASP A 31 4.38 4.91 -2.83
C ASP A 31 5.32 3.90 -3.48
N ARG A 32 5.95 3.04 -2.68
CA ARG A 32 6.84 1.99 -3.21
C ARG A 32 6.05 0.96 -4.01
N ALA A 33 4.88 0.56 -3.52
CA ALA A 33 4.01 -0.37 -4.24
C ALA A 33 3.56 0.23 -5.58
N GLU A 34 3.21 1.53 -5.61
CA GLU A 34 2.86 2.24 -6.84
C GLU A 34 4.02 2.30 -7.82
N GLN A 35 5.22 2.52 -7.33
CA GLN A 35 6.42 2.52 -8.16
C GLN A 35 6.64 1.15 -8.82
N LEU A 36 6.54 0.07 -8.05
CA LEU A 36 6.69 -1.29 -8.58
C LEU A 36 5.58 -1.63 -9.56
N ARG A 37 4.36 -1.20 -9.28
CA ARG A 37 3.23 -1.37 -10.20
C ARG A 37 3.51 -0.67 -11.54
N GLY A 38 3.98 0.57 -11.49
CA GLY A 38 4.34 1.33 -12.69
C GLY A 38 5.45 0.67 -13.49
N GLU A 39 6.47 0.16 -12.82
CA GLU A 39 7.58 -0.56 -13.47
C GLU A 39 7.08 -1.82 -14.20
N ALA A 40 6.17 -2.58 -13.56
CA ALA A 40 5.60 -3.78 -14.16
C ALA A 40 4.75 -3.44 -15.40
N MET A 41 3.93 -2.40 -15.31
CA MET A 41 3.08 -1.97 -16.41
C MET A 41 3.90 -1.46 -17.59
N LEU A 42 4.93 -0.68 -17.31
CA LEU A 42 5.82 -0.16 -18.36
C LEU A 42 6.58 -1.29 -19.06
N ALA A 43 7.11 -2.23 -18.30
CA ALA A 43 7.82 -3.38 -18.85
C ALA A 43 6.91 -4.23 -19.74
N GLU A 44 5.66 -4.44 -19.32
CA GLU A 44 4.68 -5.17 -20.12
C GLU A 44 4.35 -4.42 -21.41
N GLU A 45 4.14 -3.11 -21.33
CA GLU A 45 3.87 -2.26 -22.49
C GLU A 45 4.99 -2.32 -23.53
N GLU A 46 6.23 -2.37 -23.06
CA GLU A 46 7.43 -2.45 -23.92
C GLU A 46 7.77 -3.88 -24.35
N ASN A 47 6.91 -4.84 -24.07
CA ASN A 47 7.10 -6.28 -24.34
C ASN A 47 8.30 -6.90 -23.62
N ARG A 48 8.76 -6.28 -22.53
CA ARG A 48 9.80 -6.86 -21.66
C ARG A 48 9.13 -7.74 -20.61
N ILE A 49 8.58 -8.87 -21.06
CA ILE A 49 7.74 -9.73 -20.22
C ILE A 49 8.50 -10.29 -19.02
N SER A 50 9.78 -10.68 -19.21
CA SER A 50 10.61 -11.16 -18.12
C SER A 50 10.79 -10.10 -17.03
N ASP A 51 11.02 -8.86 -17.43
CA ASP A 51 11.15 -7.73 -16.50
C ASP A 51 9.81 -7.44 -15.80
N ALA A 52 8.70 -7.54 -16.53
CA ALA A 52 7.37 -7.38 -15.95
C ALA A 52 7.10 -8.43 -14.88
N LYS A 53 7.42 -9.68 -15.15
CA LYS A 53 7.30 -10.78 -14.17
C LYS A 53 8.16 -10.54 -12.93
N GLY A 54 9.40 -10.07 -13.13
CA GLY A 54 10.30 -9.72 -12.05
C GLY A 54 9.75 -8.61 -11.17
N ALA A 55 9.21 -7.56 -11.79
CA ALA A 55 8.61 -6.44 -11.07
C ALA A 55 7.36 -6.88 -10.29
N MET A 56 6.54 -7.76 -10.88
CA MET A 56 5.36 -8.31 -10.19
C MET A 56 5.74 -9.18 -9.00
N THR A 57 6.79 -9.99 -9.14
CA THR A 57 7.31 -10.80 -8.03
C THR A 57 7.79 -9.88 -6.90
N ALA A 58 8.54 -8.83 -7.24
CA ALA A 58 9.01 -7.86 -6.27
C ALA A 58 7.85 -7.16 -5.56
N LEU A 59 6.80 -6.78 -6.30
CA LEU A 59 5.62 -6.15 -5.75
C LEU A 59 4.89 -7.09 -4.77
N ALA A 60 4.68 -8.34 -5.16
CA ALA A 60 4.00 -9.33 -4.33
C ALA A 60 4.76 -9.59 -3.04
N GLU A 61 6.08 -9.77 -3.11
CA GLU A 61 6.93 -10.00 -1.94
C GLU A 61 6.98 -8.78 -1.03
N PHE A 62 7.13 -7.60 -1.61
CA PHE A 62 7.15 -6.35 -0.88
C PHE A 62 5.84 -6.15 -0.11
N TRP A 63 4.71 -6.33 -0.78
CA TRP A 63 3.40 -6.15 -0.16
C TRP A 63 3.16 -7.17 0.96
N ARG A 64 3.53 -8.43 0.73
CA ARG A 64 3.38 -9.50 1.73
C ARG A 64 4.17 -9.17 3.02
N ARG A 65 5.39 -8.67 2.87
CA ARG A 65 6.22 -8.28 4.02
C ARG A 65 5.65 -7.06 4.74
N LYS A 66 5.25 -6.04 3.99
CA LYS A 66 4.75 -4.79 4.56
C LYS A 66 3.36 -4.95 5.17
N SER A 67 2.52 -5.81 4.62
CA SER A 67 1.16 -6.05 5.14
C SER A 67 1.18 -6.43 6.60
N ARG A 68 2.14 -7.21 7.03
CA ARG A 68 2.27 -7.63 8.43
C ARG A 68 2.46 -6.43 9.36
N LEU A 69 3.26 -5.45 8.94
CA LEU A 69 3.49 -4.23 9.69
C LEU A 69 2.30 -3.29 9.59
N LEU A 70 1.67 -3.22 8.41
CA LEU A 70 0.57 -2.32 8.13
C LEU A 70 -0.75 -2.76 8.79
N GLU A 71 -0.88 -4.02 9.22
CA GLU A 71 -2.05 -4.50 9.95
C GLU A 71 -2.33 -3.70 11.21
N MET A 72 -1.33 -3.03 11.76
CA MET A 72 -1.50 -2.18 12.94
C MET A 72 -2.20 -0.86 12.62
N VAL A 73 -2.16 -0.41 11.36
CA VAL A 73 -2.65 0.92 10.96
C VAL A 73 -3.66 0.89 9.82
N ALA A 74 -3.84 -0.24 9.15
CA ALA A 74 -4.80 -0.41 8.06
C ALA A 74 -5.63 -1.67 8.31
N SER A 75 -6.84 -1.73 7.74
CA SER A 75 -7.69 -2.89 7.92
C SER A 75 -7.11 -4.11 7.21
N HIS A 76 -7.26 -5.27 7.84
CA HIS A 76 -6.82 -6.54 7.26
C HIS A 76 -7.47 -6.79 5.88
N ASP A 77 -8.76 -6.47 5.76
CA ASP A 77 -9.50 -6.66 4.51
C ASP A 77 -8.94 -5.79 3.37
N ALA A 78 -8.63 -4.54 3.65
CA ALA A 78 -8.06 -3.63 2.66
C ALA A 78 -6.68 -4.11 2.17
N LEU A 79 -5.83 -4.56 3.10
CA LEU A 79 -4.52 -5.12 2.77
C LEU A 79 -4.64 -6.39 1.95
N HIS A 80 -5.60 -7.25 2.30
CA HIS A 80 -5.85 -8.51 1.60
C HIS A 80 -6.39 -8.28 0.19
N GLU A 81 -7.23 -7.27 -0.02
CA GLU A 81 -7.74 -6.93 -1.35
C GLU A 81 -6.60 -6.54 -2.30
N VAL A 82 -5.62 -5.77 -1.81
CA VAL A 82 -4.43 -5.44 -2.61
C VAL A 82 -3.64 -6.70 -2.95
N GLN A 83 -3.41 -7.57 -1.97
CA GLN A 83 -2.66 -8.82 -2.19
C GLN A 83 -3.36 -9.70 -3.22
N SER A 84 -4.67 -9.86 -3.11
CA SER A 84 -5.45 -10.66 -4.05
C SER A 84 -5.38 -10.11 -5.47
N ALA A 85 -5.47 -8.81 -5.64
CA ALA A 85 -5.37 -8.17 -6.95
C ALA A 85 -3.97 -8.34 -7.55
N ILE A 86 -2.92 -8.25 -6.73
CA ILE A 86 -1.54 -8.50 -7.17
C ILE A 86 -1.39 -9.95 -7.65
N ASP A 87 -1.91 -10.90 -6.87
CA ASP A 87 -1.82 -12.32 -7.20
C ASP A 87 -2.57 -12.63 -8.51
N GLU A 88 -3.75 -12.05 -8.71
CA GLU A 88 -4.48 -12.19 -9.97
C GLU A 88 -3.71 -11.60 -11.15
N ALA A 89 -3.10 -10.43 -10.96
CA ALA A 89 -2.30 -9.80 -11.99
C ALA A 89 -1.11 -10.68 -12.41
N GLN A 90 -0.46 -11.34 -11.44
CA GLN A 90 0.62 -12.28 -11.74
C GLN A 90 0.14 -13.44 -12.60
N ILE A 91 -1.01 -14.00 -12.28
CA ILE A 91 -1.60 -15.09 -13.05
C ILE A 91 -1.92 -14.64 -14.47
N CYS A 92 -2.53 -13.48 -14.63
CA CYS A 92 -2.86 -12.91 -15.95
C CYS A 92 -1.60 -12.68 -16.79
N LEU A 93 -0.52 -12.22 -16.17
CA LEU A 93 0.74 -11.99 -16.87
C LEU A 93 1.34 -13.31 -17.35
N GLU A 94 1.29 -14.36 -16.54
CA GLU A 94 1.77 -15.69 -16.92
C GLU A 94 0.92 -16.33 -18.03
N CYS A 95 -0.38 -16.06 -18.02
CA CYS A 95 -1.31 -16.54 -19.06
C CYS A 95 -1.29 -15.68 -20.32
N GLU A 96 -0.45 -14.66 -20.37
CA GLU A 96 -0.35 -13.72 -21.50
C GLU A 96 -1.66 -13.00 -21.81
N ASP A 97 -2.50 -12.82 -20.80
CA ASP A 97 -3.77 -12.10 -20.91
C ASP A 97 -3.53 -10.63 -20.56
N ARG A 98 -3.18 -9.86 -21.56
CA ARG A 98 -2.81 -8.44 -21.39
C ARG A 98 -3.95 -7.60 -20.87
N ASP A 99 -5.15 -7.77 -21.41
CA ASP A 99 -6.30 -6.96 -21.03
C ASP A 99 -6.68 -7.19 -19.57
N ASP A 100 -6.71 -8.44 -19.12
CA ASP A 100 -6.99 -8.79 -17.74
C ASP A 100 -5.84 -8.35 -16.82
N PHE A 101 -4.60 -8.45 -17.27
CA PHE A 101 -3.46 -7.94 -16.49
C PHE A 101 -3.60 -6.44 -16.23
N LEU A 102 -3.91 -5.66 -17.25
CA LEU A 102 -4.09 -4.21 -17.10
C LEU A 102 -5.28 -3.88 -16.20
N ARG A 103 -6.36 -4.64 -16.31
CA ARG A 103 -7.53 -4.49 -15.43
C ARG A 103 -7.17 -4.76 -13.98
N CYS A 104 -6.45 -5.85 -13.71
CA CYS A 104 -6.00 -6.19 -12.36
C CYS A 104 -5.04 -5.12 -11.80
N MET A 105 -4.15 -4.59 -12.62
CA MET A 105 -3.23 -3.53 -12.21
C MET A 105 -3.96 -2.23 -11.87
N ALA A 106 -5.03 -1.92 -12.59
CA ALA A 106 -5.89 -0.79 -12.25
C ALA A 106 -6.56 -0.99 -10.89
N ILE A 107 -7.02 -2.20 -10.59
CA ILE A 107 -7.62 -2.55 -9.29
C ILE A 107 -6.59 -2.41 -8.18
N VAL A 108 -5.36 -2.86 -8.39
CA VAL A 108 -4.27 -2.67 -7.43
C VAL A 108 -4.09 -1.19 -7.11
N GLY A 109 -4.03 -0.35 -8.13
CA GLY A 109 -3.89 1.10 -7.97
C GLY A 109 -5.05 1.73 -7.20
N GLU A 110 -6.28 1.34 -7.50
CA GLU A 110 -7.46 1.83 -6.79
C GLU A 110 -7.44 1.43 -5.32
N ASN A 111 -7.09 0.18 -5.03
CA ASN A 111 -7.04 -0.32 -3.66
C ASN A 111 -5.93 0.35 -2.86
N LEU A 112 -4.78 0.62 -3.46
CA LEU A 112 -3.69 1.36 -2.82
C LEU A 112 -4.11 2.80 -2.48
N ASN A 113 -4.78 3.47 -3.40
CA ASN A 113 -5.30 4.82 -3.16
C ASN A 113 -6.37 4.83 -2.08
N HIS A 114 -7.21 3.81 -2.04
CA HIS A 114 -8.24 3.68 -1.02
C HIS A 114 -7.63 3.55 0.38
N ILE A 115 -6.57 2.76 0.53
CA ILE A 115 -5.85 2.62 1.80
C ILE A 115 -5.28 3.97 2.23
N ARG A 116 -4.66 4.70 1.32
CA ARG A 116 -4.11 6.04 1.59
C ARG A 116 -5.20 7.01 2.05
N ASP A 117 -6.32 7.02 1.35
CA ASP A 117 -7.44 7.92 1.63
C ASP A 117 -8.12 7.62 2.98
N GLU A 118 -8.26 6.34 3.33
CA GLU A 118 -8.85 5.94 4.61
C GLU A 118 -8.02 6.39 5.80
N GLN A 119 -6.69 6.37 5.66
CA GLN A 119 -5.79 6.72 6.75
C GLN A 119 -5.49 8.20 6.85
N SER A 120 -5.70 8.95 5.77
CA SER A 120 -5.53 10.41 5.80
C SER A 120 -6.72 11.06 6.51
N PRO A 121 -6.49 11.84 7.57
CA PRO A 121 -7.58 12.61 8.17
C PRO A 121 -8.04 13.62 7.14
N ARG A 122 -9.23 13.41 6.60
CA ARG A 122 -9.85 14.37 5.69
C ARG A 122 -10.40 15.53 6.51
N LEU A 123 -9.87 16.71 6.31
CA LEU A 123 -10.40 17.91 6.92
C LEU A 123 -11.90 18.08 6.64
N SER A 124 -12.34 17.61 5.45
CA SER A 124 -13.76 17.64 5.07
C SER A 124 -14.64 16.77 5.96
N ASN A 125 -14.10 15.74 6.62
CA ASN A 125 -14.87 14.88 7.52
C ASN A 125 -14.97 15.45 8.94
N LEU A 126 -14.23 16.51 9.24
CA LEU A 126 -14.28 17.20 10.52
C LEU A 126 -15.33 18.32 10.54
N TYR A 127 -15.87 18.64 9.39
CA TYR A 127 -16.93 19.63 9.22
C TYR A 127 -18.22 18.95 8.77
#